data_52594075053a31b1ad87ec5ebdcab9e6
#
_entry.id   52594075053a31b1ad87ec5ebdcab9e6
#
_cell.length_a   1.000
_cell.length_b   1.000
_cell.length_c   1.000
_cell.angle_alpha   90.00
_cell.angle_beta   90.00
_cell.angle_gamma   90.00
#
_symmetry.space_group_name_H-M   'P 1'
#
loop_
_entity.id
_entity.type
_entity.pdbx_description
1 polymer ?
#
loop_
_entity_poly.entity_id
_entity_poly.type
_entity_poly.pdbx_seq_one_letter_code
_entity_poly.pdbx_strand_id
1 'polypeptide(L)'
;MNKTKSRYPSWWAYYHLARNAYFLLGIPCLLLYSAAYTSDLLDDNLRHSISLFILAYGCYFLLFIPPLWLYLRTRAKKKKVQQVVQQIKESSPFAPTSDYEQLSFSKSCYFGIDIKNGTMLYVRIYPNNVMDVIGLDIHNFTRTVAEDGKLEIHTTYVSLPMIPL
;
A
#
# COMPACT_ATOMS: atom_id res chain seq x y z
N MET A 1 -1.96 -29.50 -11.77
CA MET A 1 -2.40 -28.64 -10.63
C MET A 1 -1.66 -27.32 -10.71
N ASN A 2 -2.30 -26.27 -11.21
CA ASN A 2 -1.70 -24.93 -11.18
C ASN A 2 -1.64 -24.45 -9.73
N LYS A 3 -0.43 -24.34 -9.17
CA LYS A 3 -0.20 -23.71 -7.87
C LYS A 3 -0.70 -22.27 -7.94
N THR A 4 -1.86 -21.99 -7.36
CA THR A 4 -2.33 -20.61 -7.18
C THR A 4 -1.27 -19.86 -6.42
N LYS A 5 -0.67 -18.87 -7.06
CA LYS A 5 0.40 -18.05 -6.45
C LYS A 5 -0.19 -17.32 -5.25
N SER A 6 0.32 -17.58 -4.06
CA SER A 6 -0.15 -16.93 -2.83
C SER A 6 -0.12 -15.41 -2.99
N ARG A 7 -1.25 -14.74 -2.78
CA ARG A 7 -1.39 -13.27 -2.84
C ARG A 7 -0.56 -12.58 -1.76
N TYR A 8 -0.48 -13.21 -0.60
CA TYR A 8 0.31 -12.73 0.53
C TYR A 8 1.48 -13.68 0.80
N PRO A 9 2.72 -13.20 0.86
CA PRO A 9 3.84 -14.02 1.26
C PRO A 9 3.75 -14.38 2.75
N SER A 10 4.33 -15.52 3.15
CA SER A 10 4.33 -15.99 4.55
C SER A 10 4.99 -14.99 5.52
N TRP A 11 5.97 -14.23 5.05
CA TRP A 11 6.66 -13.21 5.85
C TRP A 11 5.86 -11.91 6.03
N TRP A 12 4.68 -11.78 5.38
CA TRP A 12 3.90 -10.53 5.38
C TRP A 12 3.44 -10.09 6.76
N ALA A 13 3.05 -11.04 7.63
CA ALA A 13 2.66 -10.76 9.00
C ALA A 13 3.83 -10.19 9.81
N TYR A 14 5.01 -10.80 9.69
CA TYR A 14 6.24 -10.32 10.35
C TYR A 14 6.66 -8.93 9.86
N TYR A 15 6.53 -8.68 8.57
CA TYR A 15 6.79 -7.35 8.01
C TYR A 15 5.87 -6.28 8.61
N HIS A 16 4.57 -6.56 8.75
CA HIS A 16 3.64 -5.64 9.38
C HIS A 16 3.97 -5.40 10.86
N LEU A 17 4.32 -6.45 11.60
CA LEU A 17 4.73 -6.34 12.99
C LEU A 17 5.98 -5.47 13.12
N ALA A 18 7.02 -5.78 12.35
CA ALA A 18 8.28 -5.02 12.35
C ALA A 18 8.07 -3.56 11.95
N ARG A 19 7.27 -3.32 10.92
CA ARG A 19 6.92 -1.96 10.49
C ARG A 19 6.20 -1.18 11.58
N ASN A 20 5.19 -1.80 12.21
CA ASN A 20 4.42 -1.13 13.26
C ASN A 20 5.29 -0.87 14.51
N ALA A 21 6.15 -1.82 14.89
CA ALA A 21 7.13 -1.63 15.96
C ALA A 21 8.11 -0.48 15.65
N TYR A 22 8.58 -0.40 14.40
CA TYR A 22 9.44 0.70 13.97
C TYR A 22 8.73 2.07 14.08
N PHE A 23 7.48 2.18 13.62
CA PHE A 23 6.73 3.44 13.71
C PHE A 23 6.35 3.80 15.16
N LEU A 24 5.98 2.82 15.99
CA LEU A 24 5.49 3.06 17.35
C LEU A 24 6.63 3.27 18.35
N LEU A 25 7.71 2.51 18.26
CA LEU A 25 8.83 2.52 19.19
C LEU A 25 10.11 3.07 18.57
N GLY A 26 10.43 2.65 17.35
CA GLY A 26 11.67 3.00 16.67
C GLY A 26 11.80 4.49 16.42
N ILE A 27 10.76 5.11 15.84
CA ILE A 27 10.81 6.56 15.53
C ILE A 27 10.94 7.41 16.80
N PRO A 28 10.15 7.26 17.88
CA PRO A 28 10.34 8.00 19.12
C PRO A 28 11.72 7.80 19.73
N CYS A 29 12.23 6.58 19.78
CA CYS A 29 13.58 6.31 20.29
C CYS A 29 14.66 6.99 19.42
N LEU A 30 14.56 6.89 18.09
CA LEU A 30 15.52 7.52 17.18
C LEU A 30 15.50 9.05 17.30
N LEU A 31 14.32 9.67 17.52
CA LEU A 31 14.21 11.12 17.78
C LEU A 31 14.92 11.51 19.07
N LEU A 32 14.72 10.76 20.15
CA LEU A 32 15.39 11.03 21.42
C LEU A 32 16.92 10.89 21.30
N TYR A 33 17.39 9.80 20.68
CA TYR A 33 18.83 9.60 20.47
C TYR A 33 19.43 10.65 19.52
N SER A 34 18.74 11.00 18.44
CA SER A 34 19.24 12.04 17.53
C SER A 34 19.34 13.39 18.21
N ALA A 35 18.39 13.75 19.08
CA ALA A 35 18.45 14.98 19.87
C ALA A 35 19.62 14.95 20.87
N ALA A 36 19.81 13.84 21.61
CA ALA A 36 20.91 13.69 22.56
C ALA A 36 22.27 13.79 21.87
N TYR A 37 22.51 13.01 20.80
CA TYR A 37 23.79 13.06 20.08
C TYR A 37 24.04 14.39 19.37
N THR A 38 22.99 15.09 18.96
CA THR A 38 23.15 16.44 18.39
C THR A 38 23.56 17.45 19.46
N SER A 39 23.03 17.36 20.69
CA SER A 39 23.45 18.22 21.79
C SER A 39 24.90 17.96 22.18
N ASP A 40 25.34 16.69 22.20
CA ASP A 40 26.75 16.34 22.49
C ASP A 40 27.71 16.84 21.39
N LEU A 41 27.26 16.89 20.11
CA LEU A 41 28.07 17.49 19.03
C LEU A 41 28.20 19.00 19.11
N LEU A 42 27.32 19.69 19.84
CA LEU A 42 27.42 21.13 20.11
C LEU A 42 28.34 21.45 21.28
N ASP A 43 28.73 20.46 22.10
CA ASP A 43 29.73 20.60 23.14
C ASP A 43 31.13 20.57 22.52
N ASP A 44 31.89 21.63 22.68
CA ASP A 44 33.24 21.81 22.11
C ASP A 44 34.23 20.72 22.57
N ASN A 45 34.03 20.14 23.77
CA ASN A 45 34.87 19.07 24.30
C ASN A 45 34.67 17.70 23.59
N LEU A 46 33.48 17.45 23.05
CA LEU A 46 33.09 16.17 22.44
C LEU A 46 33.09 16.25 20.91
N ARG A 47 33.13 17.44 20.33
CA ARG A 47 32.99 17.71 18.91
C ARG A 47 33.99 16.98 18.01
N HIS A 48 35.15 16.57 18.52
CA HIS A 48 36.19 15.87 17.76
C HIS A 48 36.01 14.34 17.70
N SER A 49 34.95 13.78 18.29
CA SER A 49 34.71 12.35 18.30
C SER A 49 34.02 11.89 17.01
N ILE A 50 34.74 11.20 16.15
CA ILE A 50 34.22 10.60 14.91
C ILE A 50 33.04 9.65 15.20
N SER A 51 33.06 8.94 16.33
CA SER A 51 32.00 8.02 16.72
C SER A 51 30.67 8.73 16.98
N LEU A 52 30.69 9.92 17.57
CA LEU A 52 29.47 10.72 17.79
C LEU A 52 28.86 11.18 16.46
N PHE A 53 29.67 11.57 15.49
CA PHE A 53 29.18 11.92 14.16
C PHE A 53 28.49 10.72 13.50
N ILE A 54 29.12 9.56 13.52
CA ILE A 54 28.53 8.34 12.93
C ILE A 54 27.21 7.98 13.60
N LEU A 55 27.11 8.09 14.95
CA LEU A 55 25.89 7.78 15.69
C LEU A 55 24.77 8.79 15.38
N ALA A 56 25.07 10.09 15.40
CA ALA A 56 24.10 11.13 15.11
C ALA A 56 23.54 11.00 13.68
N TYR A 57 24.43 10.95 12.69
CA TYR A 57 24.00 10.79 11.29
C TYR A 57 23.35 9.45 11.01
N GLY A 58 23.79 8.36 11.68
CA GLY A 58 23.16 7.04 11.61
C GLY A 58 21.73 7.07 12.12
N CYS A 59 21.43 7.76 13.21
CA CYS A 59 20.07 7.97 13.71
C CYS A 59 19.20 8.71 12.70
N TYR A 60 19.69 9.80 12.11
CA TYR A 60 18.96 10.53 11.06
C TYR A 60 18.72 9.68 9.82
N PHE A 61 19.73 8.92 9.39
CA PHE A 61 19.60 8.01 8.25
C PHE A 61 18.50 6.97 8.48
N LEU A 62 18.49 6.32 9.66
CA LEU A 62 17.45 5.38 10.03
C LEU A 62 16.09 6.04 10.21
N LEU A 63 16.03 7.31 10.61
CA LEU A 63 14.78 8.04 10.77
C LEU A 63 14.11 8.36 9.42
N PHE A 64 14.88 8.76 8.41
CA PHE A 64 14.33 9.27 7.16
C PHE A 64 14.26 8.25 6.04
N ILE A 65 15.22 7.34 5.91
CA ILE A 65 15.28 6.43 4.75
C ILE A 65 14.17 5.39 4.73
N PRO A 66 13.86 4.65 5.82
CA PRO A 66 12.80 3.66 5.75
C PRO A 66 11.41 4.25 5.44
N PRO A 67 10.96 5.37 6.04
CA PRO A 67 9.69 6.00 5.67
C PRO A 67 9.68 6.48 4.21
N LEU A 68 10.77 7.09 3.74
CA LEU A 68 10.91 7.54 2.37
C LEU A 68 10.82 6.38 1.38
N TRP A 69 11.53 5.29 1.66
CA TRP A 69 11.46 4.08 0.83
C TRP A 69 10.05 3.48 0.76
N LEU A 70 9.34 3.41 1.90
CA LEU A 70 7.96 2.95 1.97
C LEU A 70 7.03 3.85 1.14
N TYR A 71 7.20 5.17 1.25
CA TYR A 71 6.44 6.14 0.48
C TYR A 71 6.67 5.97 -1.03
N LEU A 72 7.93 5.89 -1.47
CA LEU A 72 8.28 5.71 -2.89
C LEU A 72 7.74 4.38 -3.44
N ARG A 73 7.85 3.30 -2.66
CA ARG A 73 7.31 2.00 -3.03
C ARG A 73 5.78 2.03 -3.19
N THR A 74 5.07 2.69 -2.28
CA THR A 74 3.61 2.84 -2.35
C THR A 74 3.21 3.69 -3.56
N ARG A 75 3.92 4.78 -3.81
CA ARG A 75 3.72 5.64 -4.97
C ARG A 75 3.94 4.89 -6.29
N ALA A 76 4.98 4.07 -6.37
CA ALA A 76 5.25 3.25 -7.56
C ALA A 76 4.14 2.23 -7.84
N LYS A 77 3.61 1.57 -6.80
CA LYS A 77 2.47 0.66 -6.94
C LYS A 77 1.21 1.38 -7.41
N LYS A 78 0.91 2.56 -6.84
CA LYS A 78 -0.22 3.37 -7.25
C LYS A 78 -0.11 3.74 -8.73
N LYS A 79 1.07 4.18 -9.19
CA LYS A 79 1.31 4.52 -10.59
C LYS A 79 1.04 3.33 -11.52
N LYS A 80 1.46 2.12 -11.12
CA LYS A 80 1.17 0.89 -11.88
C LYS A 80 -0.34 0.61 -11.97
N VAL A 81 -1.08 0.74 -10.87
CA VAL A 81 -2.54 0.57 -10.88
C VAL A 81 -3.17 1.57 -11.84
N GLN A 82 -2.79 2.85 -11.76
CA GLN A 82 -3.30 3.89 -12.64
C GLN A 82 -3.01 3.60 -14.12
N GLN A 83 -1.82 3.13 -14.45
CA GLN A 83 -1.46 2.77 -15.84
C GLN A 83 -2.36 1.64 -16.37
N VAL A 84 -2.58 0.60 -15.58
CA VAL A 84 -3.46 -0.51 -15.99
C VAL A 84 -4.90 -0.06 -16.15
N VAL A 85 -5.41 0.75 -15.21
CA VAL A 85 -6.77 1.31 -15.30
C VAL A 85 -6.91 2.19 -16.55
N GLN A 86 -5.91 3.01 -16.85
CA GLN A 86 -5.91 3.85 -18.04
C GLN A 86 -5.92 3.02 -19.32
N GLN A 87 -5.10 1.98 -19.41
CA GLN A 87 -5.10 1.06 -20.54
C GLN A 87 -6.46 0.39 -20.75
N ILE A 88 -7.13 -0.01 -19.64
CA ILE A 88 -8.47 -0.62 -19.73
C ILE A 88 -9.48 0.40 -20.22
N LYS A 89 -9.46 1.65 -19.72
CA LYS A 89 -10.34 2.72 -20.18
C LYS A 89 -10.15 3.05 -21.67
N GLU A 90 -8.94 2.92 -22.19
CA GLU A 90 -8.63 3.16 -23.60
C GLU A 90 -9.00 1.98 -24.51
N SER A 91 -8.93 0.75 -24.00
CA SER A 91 -9.17 -0.48 -24.76
C SER A 91 -10.59 -1.04 -24.67
N SER A 92 -11.39 -0.56 -23.71
CA SER A 92 -12.74 -1.06 -23.47
C SER A 92 -13.75 0.09 -23.33
N PRO A 93 -15.06 -0.16 -23.49
CA PRO A 93 -16.11 0.85 -23.31
C PRO A 93 -16.32 1.26 -21.84
N PHE A 94 -15.43 0.86 -20.93
CA PHE A 94 -15.51 1.19 -19.51
C PHE A 94 -15.21 2.67 -19.27
N ALA A 95 -16.23 3.43 -18.90
CA ALA A 95 -16.16 4.89 -18.68
C ALA A 95 -16.86 5.26 -17.35
N PRO A 96 -16.24 4.99 -16.19
CA PRO A 96 -16.84 5.32 -14.90
C PRO A 96 -16.95 6.84 -14.72
N THR A 97 -18.00 7.27 -14.03
CA THR A 97 -18.14 8.66 -13.61
C THR A 97 -17.25 8.90 -12.39
N SER A 98 -16.70 10.11 -12.26
CA SER A 98 -15.77 10.48 -11.15
C SER A 98 -16.33 10.18 -9.75
N ASP A 99 -17.64 10.30 -9.57
CA ASP A 99 -18.31 10.07 -8.27
C ASP A 99 -18.34 8.57 -7.87
N TYR A 100 -18.18 7.68 -8.84
CA TYR A 100 -18.18 6.23 -8.66
C TYR A 100 -16.81 5.59 -8.92
N GLU A 101 -15.76 6.39 -8.83
CA GLU A 101 -14.38 5.98 -9.03
C GLU A 101 -13.55 6.28 -7.78
N GLN A 102 -12.92 5.26 -7.21
CA GLN A 102 -12.06 5.40 -6.03
C GLN A 102 -10.72 4.72 -6.21
N LEU A 103 -9.65 5.45 -5.95
CA LEU A 103 -8.29 4.95 -5.90
C LEU A 103 -7.78 4.99 -4.45
N SER A 104 -7.72 3.83 -3.79
CA SER A 104 -7.21 3.75 -2.42
C SER A 104 -5.69 3.85 -2.39
N PHE A 105 -5.18 4.81 -1.61
CA PHE A 105 -3.74 5.02 -1.44
C PHE A 105 -3.08 3.92 -0.61
N SER A 106 -3.70 3.55 0.50
CA SER A 106 -3.15 2.59 1.47
C SER A 106 -3.20 1.15 0.98
N LYS A 107 -4.26 0.78 0.27
CA LYS A 107 -4.50 -0.58 -0.20
C LYS A 107 -3.91 -0.86 -1.60
N SER A 108 -3.40 0.16 -2.31
CA SER A 108 -2.94 0.05 -3.71
C SER A 108 -3.99 -0.66 -4.59
N CYS A 109 -5.24 -0.25 -4.46
CA CYS A 109 -6.36 -0.77 -5.21
C CYS A 109 -7.16 0.36 -5.84
N TYR A 110 -7.76 0.05 -6.96
CA TYR A 110 -8.71 0.87 -7.69
C TYR A 110 -10.05 0.15 -7.75
N PHE A 111 -11.11 0.91 -7.61
CA PHE A 111 -12.47 0.45 -7.79
C PHE A 111 -13.24 1.51 -8.59
N GLY A 112 -13.95 1.10 -9.61
CA GLY A 112 -14.77 1.98 -10.44
C GLY A 112 -16.03 1.29 -10.92
N ILE A 113 -17.14 2.05 -10.98
CA ILE A 113 -18.43 1.58 -11.46
C ILE A 113 -18.82 2.42 -12.67
N ASP A 114 -19.12 1.75 -13.75
CA ASP A 114 -19.74 2.34 -14.95
C ASP A 114 -21.23 2.00 -14.94
N ILE A 115 -22.03 2.97 -14.49
CA ILE A 115 -23.48 2.80 -14.38
C ILE A 115 -24.14 2.66 -15.76
N LYS A 116 -23.59 3.34 -16.79
CA LYS A 116 -24.17 3.33 -18.13
C LYS A 116 -24.10 1.94 -18.78
N ASN A 117 -22.95 1.28 -18.60
CA ASN A 117 -22.70 -0.04 -19.17
C ASN A 117 -22.99 -1.19 -18.17
N GLY A 118 -23.36 -0.87 -16.92
CA GLY A 118 -23.59 -1.87 -15.86
C GLY A 118 -22.36 -2.70 -15.53
N THR A 119 -21.17 -2.10 -15.63
CA THR A 119 -19.90 -2.79 -15.42
C THR A 119 -19.12 -2.20 -14.24
N MET A 120 -18.36 -3.03 -13.55
CA MET A 120 -17.48 -2.63 -12.47
C MET A 120 -16.06 -3.13 -12.73
N LEU A 121 -15.07 -2.34 -12.35
CA LEU A 121 -13.66 -2.69 -12.44
C LEU A 121 -13.00 -2.62 -11.07
N TYR A 122 -12.37 -3.72 -10.68
CA TYR A 122 -11.52 -3.79 -9.50
C TYR A 122 -10.11 -4.17 -9.89
N VAL A 123 -9.13 -3.35 -9.50
CA VAL A 123 -7.71 -3.60 -9.73
C VAL A 123 -6.97 -3.49 -8.41
N ARG A 124 -6.18 -4.50 -8.05
CA ARG A 124 -5.39 -4.51 -6.81
C ARG A 124 -4.01 -5.11 -7.03
N ILE A 125 -2.98 -4.45 -6.47
CA ILE A 125 -1.62 -4.98 -6.42
C ILE A 125 -1.33 -5.49 -5.00
N TYR A 126 -0.99 -6.77 -4.91
CA TYR A 126 -0.58 -7.43 -3.67
C TYR A 126 0.92 -7.26 -3.38
N PRO A 127 1.35 -7.57 -2.13
CA PRO A 127 2.76 -7.46 -1.72
C PRO A 127 3.75 -8.23 -2.60
N ASN A 128 3.33 -9.37 -3.16
CA ASN A 128 4.13 -10.19 -4.11
C ASN A 128 4.19 -9.62 -5.53
N ASN A 129 3.74 -8.36 -5.75
CA ASN A 129 3.54 -7.77 -7.07
C ASN A 129 2.58 -8.57 -7.98
N VAL A 130 1.77 -9.46 -7.40
CA VAL A 130 0.64 -10.07 -8.09
C VAL A 130 -0.43 -8.99 -8.23
N MET A 131 -0.98 -8.86 -9.43
CA MET A 131 -2.05 -7.92 -9.72
C MET A 131 -3.30 -8.73 -10.06
N ASP A 132 -4.39 -8.44 -9.34
CA ASP A 132 -5.72 -8.90 -9.71
C ASP A 132 -6.41 -7.77 -10.48
N VAL A 133 -6.90 -8.09 -11.65
CA VAL A 133 -7.71 -7.22 -12.50
C VAL A 133 -9.02 -7.96 -12.74
N ILE A 134 -10.12 -7.42 -12.23
CA ILE A 134 -11.42 -8.08 -12.24
C ILE A 134 -12.44 -7.13 -12.81
N GLY A 135 -12.94 -7.47 -13.98
CA GLY A 135 -14.14 -6.86 -14.54
C GLY A 135 -15.37 -7.63 -14.08
N LEU A 136 -16.33 -6.94 -13.53
CA LEU A 136 -17.63 -7.50 -13.15
C LEU A 136 -18.70 -6.87 -14.02
N ASP A 137 -19.62 -7.70 -14.44
CA ASP A 137 -20.87 -7.32 -15.06
C ASP A 137 -22.06 -7.85 -14.25
N ILE A 138 -23.26 -7.55 -14.67
CA ILE A 138 -24.50 -7.97 -14.00
C ILE A 138 -24.60 -9.50 -13.86
N HIS A 139 -23.92 -10.27 -14.73
CA HIS A 139 -23.96 -11.73 -14.71
C HIS A 139 -22.96 -12.34 -13.72
N ASN A 140 -21.86 -11.63 -13.44
CA ASN A 140 -20.78 -12.08 -12.54
C ASN A 140 -20.93 -11.55 -11.12
N PHE A 141 -21.92 -10.70 -10.89
CA PHE A 141 -22.23 -10.14 -9.60
C PHE A 141 -23.32 -10.98 -8.90
N THR A 142 -23.10 -11.33 -7.64
CA THR A 142 -24.06 -12.14 -6.86
C THR A 142 -24.79 -11.28 -5.83
N ARG A 143 -24.07 -10.59 -4.97
CA ARG A 143 -24.63 -9.71 -3.93
C ARG A 143 -23.60 -8.77 -3.37
N THR A 144 -24.06 -7.67 -2.76
CA THR A 144 -23.25 -6.80 -1.89
C THR A 144 -23.69 -6.96 -0.44
N VAL A 145 -22.71 -6.93 0.45
CA VAL A 145 -22.94 -6.85 1.90
C VAL A 145 -22.21 -5.61 2.40
N ALA A 146 -22.94 -4.73 3.08
CA ALA A 146 -22.37 -3.54 3.70
C ALA A 146 -22.59 -3.65 5.20
N GLU A 147 -21.51 -3.90 5.96
CA GLU A 147 -21.51 -4.00 7.41
C GLU A 147 -20.34 -3.20 7.99
N ASP A 148 -20.56 -2.48 9.07
CA ASP A 148 -19.51 -1.77 9.84
C ASP A 148 -18.57 -0.90 8.98
N GLY A 149 -19.11 -0.24 7.97
CA GLY A 149 -18.28 0.58 7.05
C GLY A 149 -17.40 -0.19 6.10
N LYS A 150 -17.60 -1.50 5.98
CA LYS A 150 -16.96 -2.37 4.98
C LYS A 150 -17.99 -2.73 3.93
N LEU A 151 -17.56 -2.68 2.67
CA LEU A 151 -18.33 -3.14 1.54
C LEU A 151 -17.69 -4.42 1.00
N GLU A 152 -18.47 -5.49 0.96
CA GLU A 152 -18.06 -6.76 0.38
C GLU A 152 -18.89 -7.05 -0.87
N ILE A 153 -18.21 -7.32 -1.97
CA ILE A 153 -18.85 -7.71 -3.23
C ILE A 153 -18.62 -9.20 -3.45
N HIS A 154 -19.71 -9.95 -3.48
CA HIS A 154 -19.67 -11.36 -3.80
C HIS A 154 -19.79 -11.58 -5.31
N THR A 155 -18.91 -12.43 -5.83
CA THR A 155 -18.81 -12.72 -7.27
C THR A 155 -18.97 -14.20 -7.55
N THR A 156 -19.31 -14.53 -8.79
CA THR A 156 -19.35 -15.93 -9.27
C THR A 156 -17.96 -16.51 -9.56
N TYR A 157 -16.89 -15.69 -9.49
CA TYR A 157 -15.54 -16.17 -9.76
C TYR A 157 -15.02 -17.07 -8.64
N VAL A 158 -14.69 -18.32 -8.97
CA VAL A 158 -14.13 -19.31 -8.03
C VAL A 158 -12.79 -18.85 -7.44
N SER A 159 -12.01 -18.10 -8.20
CA SER A 159 -10.69 -17.60 -7.77
C SER A 159 -10.76 -16.40 -6.80
N LEU A 160 -11.87 -15.68 -6.82
CA LEU A 160 -12.11 -14.53 -5.95
C LEU A 160 -13.61 -14.38 -5.65
N PRO A 161 -14.16 -15.24 -4.78
CA PRO A 161 -15.59 -15.24 -4.48
C PRO A 161 -16.06 -13.98 -3.74
N MET A 162 -15.12 -13.22 -3.14
CA MET A 162 -15.42 -12.02 -2.36
C MET A 162 -14.34 -10.96 -2.55
N ILE A 163 -14.77 -9.73 -2.82
CA ILE A 163 -13.90 -8.54 -2.94
C ILE A 163 -14.17 -7.64 -1.74
N PRO A 164 -13.25 -7.51 -0.79
CA PRO A 164 -13.36 -6.54 0.31
C PRO A 164 -12.88 -5.17 -0.18
N LEU A 165 -13.70 -4.14 0.00
CA LEU A 165 -13.45 -2.74 -0.34
C LEU A 165 -13.15 -1.88 0.89
#